data_4f2a38531d2de804995908213c9c3028
#
_entry.id   4f2a38531d2de804995908213c9c3028
#
_cell.length_a   1.000
_cell.length_b   1.000
_cell.length_c   1.000
_cell.angle_alpha   90.00
_cell.angle_beta   90.00
_cell.angle_gamma   90.00
#
_symmetry.space_group_name_H-M   'P 1'
#
loop_
_entity.id
_entity.type
_entity.pdbx_description
1 polymer ?
#
loop_
_entity_poly.entity_id
_entity_poly.type
_entity_poly.pdbx_seq_one_letter_code
_entity_poly.pdbx_strand_id
1 'polypeptide(L)'
;ARAILAQPRAKWWFGPLDRTSQLWISRRGQPPVPEQLVVPCTAPDAWERYAQKPASGLFTSTLIGGSSAVLAALALGAGDYQVPLPRTLYRLVASPSARVFEVTGPEDWHRLCTSYPAGGEDGRLVPHWSRVAQDWDAVHLTFGGLLASEQVRVETREGWTELWGWDFEQTVWLRW
;
A
#
# COMPACT_ATOMS: atom_id res chain seq x y z
N ALA A 1 13.82 1.91 -12.23
CA ALA A 1 12.99 0.85 -12.83
C ALA A 1 13.81 -0.17 -13.62
N ARG A 2 14.58 0.22 -14.66
CA ARG A 2 15.34 -0.74 -15.51
C ARG A 2 16.32 -1.63 -14.74
N ALA A 3 17.07 -1.10 -13.78
CA ALA A 3 18.01 -1.87 -12.96
C ALA A 3 17.31 -2.89 -12.06
N ILE A 4 16.12 -2.58 -11.61
CA ILE A 4 15.27 -3.45 -10.80
C ILE A 4 14.68 -4.59 -11.65
N LEU A 5 14.18 -4.25 -12.84
CA LEU A 5 13.61 -5.22 -13.79
C LEU A 5 14.66 -6.17 -14.37
N ALA A 6 15.93 -5.77 -14.41
CA ALA A 6 17.05 -6.61 -14.86
C ALA A 6 17.46 -7.68 -13.86
N GLN A 7 16.99 -7.64 -12.61
CA GLN A 7 17.33 -8.67 -11.62
C GLN A 7 16.59 -9.98 -11.94
N PRO A 8 17.28 -11.13 -11.92
CA PRO A 8 16.68 -12.44 -12.25
C PRO A 8 15.48 -12.81 -11.37
N ARG A 9 15.35 -12.19 -10.20
CA ARG A 9 14.28 -12.41 -9.20
C ARG A 9 13.17 -11.37 -9.24
N ALA A 10 13.20 -10.38 -10.12
CA ALA A 10 12.22 -9.32 -10.19
C ALA A 10 10.80 -9.81 -10.55
N LYS A 11 10.66 -11.02 -11.09
CA LYS A 11 9.36 -11.59 -11.48
C LYS A 11 8.35 -11.73 -10.33
N TRP A 12 8.81 -11.94 -9.12
CA TRP A 12 7.91 -12.12 -7.97
C TRP A 12 7.24 -10.80 -7.51
N TRP A 13 7.80 -9.64 -7.86
CA TRP A 13 7.19 -8.35 -7.57
C TRP A 13 5.87 -8.13 -8.33
N PHE A 14 5.64 -8.87 -9.38
CA PHE A 14 4.39 -8.86 -10.15
C PHE A 14 3.40 -9.92 -9.69
N GLY A 15 3.80 -10.76 -8.73
CA GLY A 15 2.95 -11.80 -8.19
C GLY A 15 1.90 -11.26 -7.21
N PRO A 16 0.93 -12.11 -6.87
CA PRO A 16 -0.04 -11.81 -5.82
C PRO A 16 0.64 -11.71 -4.45
N LEU A 17 -0.08 -11.16 -3.48
CA LEU A 17 0.38 -11.04 -2.11
C LEU A 17 0.84 -12.40 -1.54
N ASP A 18 2.10 -12.48 -1.10
CA ASP A 18 2.56 -13.58 -0.25
C ASP A 18 2.25 -13.26 1.22
N ARG A 19 1.16 -13.86 1.73
CA ARG A 19 0.71 -13.69 3.12
C ARG A 19 1.68 -14.28 4.15
N THR A 20 2.55 -15.18 3.74
CA THR A 20 3.46 -15.89 4.66
C THR A 20 4.75 -15.12 4.91
N SER A 21 5.01 -14.08 4.15
CA SER A 21 6.30 -13.41 4.16
C SER A 21 6.18 -11.91 3.86
N GLN A 22 5.69 -11.18 4.85
CA GLN A 22 5.58 -9.73 4.80
C GLN A 22 6.71 -9.09 5.62
N LEU A 23 7.39 -8.10 5.07
CA LEU A 23 8.45 -7.35 5.74
C LEU A 23 7.91 -6.01 6.24
N TRP A 24 8.10 -5.76 7.52
CA TRP A 24 7.87 -4.46 8.13
C TRP A 24 9.16 -3.89 8.71
N ILE A 25 9.35 -2.59 8.55
CA ILE A 25 10.53 -1.89 9.04
C ILE A 25 10.14 -1.00 10.20
N SER A 26 10.64 -1.32 11.39
CA SER A 26 10.42 -0.51 12.57
C SER A 26 11.40 0.68 12.60
N ARG A 27 10.86 1.89 12.72
CA ARG A 27 11.65 3.11 12.94
C ARG A 27 12.15 3.23 14.38
N ARG A 28 11.49 2.58 15.33
CA ARG A 28 11.78 2.67 16.78
C ARG A 28 12.34 1.38 17.36
N GLY A 29 12.61 0.37 16.55
CA GLY A 29 13.14 -0.92 17.01
C GLY A 29 12.12 -1.82 17.74
N GLN A 30 10.89 -1.35 17.91
CA GLN A 30 9.83 -2.11 18.59
C GLN A 30 8.95 -2.85 17.59
N PRO A 31 8.36 -4.01 17.95
CA PRO A 31 7.39 -4.70 17.12
C PRO A 31 6.13 -3.83 16.92
N PRO A 32 5.34 -4.10 15.86
CA PRO A 32 4.09 -3.42 15.68
C PRO A 32 3.11 -3.77 16.80
N VAL A 33 2.32 -2.79 17.21
CA VAL A 33 1.28 -2.98 18.24
C VAL A 33 -0.09 -2.76 17.62
N PRO A 34 -1.08 -3.61 17.98
CA PRO A 34 -2.41 -3.59 17.33
C PRO A 34 -3.08 -2.22 17.33
N GLU A 35 -2.97 -1.47 18.42
CA GLU A 35 -3.63 -0.17 18.60
C GLU A 35 -3.12 0.90 17.60
N GLN A 36 -1.92 0.72 17.06
CA GLN A 36 -1.33 1.64 16.07
C GLN A 36 -1.76 1.30 14.63
N LEU A 37 -2.41 0.15 14.45
CA LEU A 37 -2.68 -0.44 13.15
C LEU A 37 -4.15 -0.33 12.74
N VAL A 38 -5.01 0.05 13.68
CA VAL A 38 -6.43 0.21 13.40
C VAL A 38 -6.65 1.53 12.66
N VAL A 39 -7.21 1.45 11.47
CA VAL A 39 -7.73 2.63 10.80
C VAL A 39 -9.00 3.07 11.53
N PRO A 40 -9.04 4.27 12.11
CA PRO A 40 -10.20 4.72 12.87
C PRO A 40 -11.46 4.71 12.00
N CYS A 41 -12.53 4.12 12.48
CA CYS A 41 -13.85 4.19 11.83
C CYS A 41 -14.57 5.53 12.07
N THR A 42 -13.89 6.51 12.66
CA THR A 42 -14.39 7.88 12.84
C THR A 42 -14.34 8.66 11.54
N ALA A 43 -15.14 9.71 11.44
CA ALA A 43 -15.08 10.58 10.26
C ALA A 43 -13.65 11.07 10.04
N PRO A 44 -13.12 10.94 8.83
CA PRO A 44 -11.76 11.34 8.55
C PRO A 44 -11.56 12.83 8.81
N ASP A 45 -10.44 13.19 9.40
CA ASP A 45 -9.98 14.57 9.42
C ASP A 45 -9.92 15.13 8.01
N ALA A 46 -10.01 16.43 7.86
CA ALA A 46 -10.15 17.07 6.55
C ALA A 46 -9.06 16.66 5.54
N TRP A 47 -7.86 16.33 6.01
CA TRP A 47 -6.75 15.89 5.16
C TRP A 47 -6.83 14.42 4.71
N GLU A 48 -7.47 13.50 5.49
CA GLU A 48 -7.69 12.11 5.08
C GLU A 48 -8.63 12.00 3.87
N ARG A 49 -9.48 13.00 3.65
CA ARG A 49 -10.38 13.05 2.48
C ARG A 49 -9.66 13.11 1.15
N TYR A 50 -8.37 13.45 1.17
CA TYR A 50 -7.55 13.60 -0.04
C TYR A 50 -6.38 12.61 -0.09
N ALA A 51 -6.30 11.71 0.90
CA ALA A 51 -5.14 10.84 1.05
C ALA A 51 -5.22 9.63 0.13
N GLN A 52 -4.18 9.45 -0.66
CA GLN A 52 -3.96 8.24 -1.46
C GLN A 52 -3.61 7.01 -0.61
N LYS A 53 -3.08 7.25 0.59
CA LYS A 53 -2.76 6.23 1.59
C LYS A 53 -3.49 6.57 2.89
N PRO A 54 -3.88 5.57 3.71
CA PRO A 54 -4.45 5.87 5.03
C PRO A 54 -3.40 6.49 5.94
N ALA A 55 -3.83 7.35 6.85
CA ALA A 55 -2.98 7.99 7.85
C ALA A 55 -2.40 6.98 8.85
N SER A 56 -3.16 5.93 9.11
CA SER A 56 -2.80 4.84 10.00
C SER A 56 -2.88 3.51 9.25
N GLY A 57 -2.29 2.48 9.80
CA GLY A 57 -2.18 1.18 9.19
C GLY A 57 -0.75 0.67 9.20
N LEU A 58 -0.59 -0.61 8.96
CA LEU A 58 0.72 -1.24 8.90
C LEU A 58 1.14 -1.41 7.44
N PHE A 59 2.17 -0.70 7.04
CA PHE A 59 2.72 -0.79 5.69
C PHE A 59 3.80 -1.86 5.63
N THR A 60 3.58 -2.89 4.81
CA THR A 60 4.52 -3.99 4.59
C THR A 60 4.85 -4.13 3.12
N SER A 61 5.92 -4.85 2.82
CA SER A 61 6.30 -5.25 1.47
C SER A 61 6.58 -6.74 1.46
N THR A 62 6.25 -7.42 0.37
CA THR A 62 6.46 -8.86 0.25
C THR A 62 7.95 -9.20 0.28
N LEU A 63 8.33 -10.16 1.13
CA LEU A 63 9.70 -10.64 1.29
C LEU A 63 9.86 -12.01 0.64
N ILE A 64 10.60 -12.08 -0.45
CA ILE A 64 10.87 -13.32 -1.18
C ILE A 64 12.38 -13.52 -1.34
N GLY A 65 12.88 -14.65 -0.87
CA GLY A 65 14.28 -14.98 -0.99
C GLY A 65 15.24 -13.98 -0.32
N GLY A 66 14.79 -13.31 0.74
CA GLY A 66 15.57 -12.31 1.47
C GLY A 66 15.59 -10.92 0.82
N SER A 67 14.78 -10.68 -0.21
CA SER A 67 14.65 -9.38 -0.87
C SER A 67 13.20 -8.90 -0.88
N SER A 68 12.99 -7.59 -0.90
CA SER A 68 11.68 -6.94 -1.02
C SER A 68 11.82 -5.60 -1.72
N ALA A 69 10.70 -5.06 -2.21
CA ALA A 69 10.69 -3.75 -2.87
C ALA A 69 11.16 -2.64 -1.92
N VAL A 70 10.74 -2.67 -0.66
CA VAL A 70 11.19 -1.69 0.35
C VAL A 70 12.69 -1.80 0.64
N LEU A 71 13.28 -3.00 0.70
CA LEU A 71 14.73 -3.15 0.89
C LEU A 71 15.51 -2.62 -0.32
N ALA A 72 15.01 -2.84 -1.53
CA ALA A 72 15.59 -2.28 -2.74
C ALA A 72 15.52 -0.75 -2.75
N ALA A 73 14.39 -0.16 -2.39
CA ALA A 73 14.21 1.29 -2.28
C ALA A 73 15.18 1.90 -1.24
N LEU A 74 15.33 1.25 -0.09
CA LEU A 74 16.29 1.68 0.95
C LEU A 74 17.76 1.62 0.47
N ALA A 75 18.11 0.56 -0.27
CA ALA A 75 19.47 0.40 -0.80
C ALA A 75 19.81 1.45 -1.87
N LEU A 76 18.81 1.92 -2.60
CA LEU A 76 18.95 2.97 -3.62
C LEU A 76 18.94 4.38 -3.03
N GLY A 77 18.70 4.52 -1.73
CA GLY A 77 18.56 5.84 -1.09
C GLY A 77 17.34 6.62 -1.60
N ALA A 78 16.31 5.91 -2.08
CA ALA A 78 15.15 6.53 -2.69
C ALA A 78 14.29 7.27 -1.66
N GLY A 79 14.09 8.56 -1.89
CA GLY A 79 13.07 9.39 -1.24
C GLY A 79 13.17 9.53 0.28
N ASP A 80 12.01 9.67 0.90
CA ASP A 80 11.82 9.88 2.35
C ASP A 80 12.19 8.66 3.23
N TYR A 81 12.72 7.59 2.62
CA TYR A 81 13.18 6.38 3.30
C TYR A 81 14.55 6.53 3.97
N GLN A 82 15.05 7.76 4.16
CA GLN A 82 16.19 8.06 5.02
C GLN A 82 15.86 7.80 6.51
N VAL A 83 15.50 6.55 6.80
CA VAL A 83 15.28 6.13 8.18
C VAL A 83 16.64 5.94 8.84
N PRO A 84 16.93 6.61 9.98
CA PRO A 84 18.20 6.46 10.67
C PRO A 84 18.51 5.00 10.99
N LEU A 85 19.80 4.65 10.94
CA LEU A 85 20.29 3.36 11.44
C LEU A 85 20.50 3.43 12.95
N PRO A 86 20.35 2.30 13.70
CA PRO A 86 19.99 0.97 13.22
C PRO A 86 18.47 0.81 12.99
N ARG A 87 18.10 -0.09 12.06
CA ARG A 87 16.71 -0.45 11.77
C ARG A 87 16.44 -1.89 12.20
N THR A 88 15.26 -2.11 12.73
CA THR A 88 14.81 -3.48 13.05
C THR A 88 13.81 -3.91 11.97
N LEU A 89 14.08 -5.08 11.40
CA LEU A 89 13.24 -5.71 10.38
C LEU A 89 12.42 -6.82 11.04
N TYR A 90 11.11 -6.77 10.83
CA TYR A 90 10.19 -7.81 11.30
C TYR A 90 9.60 -8.53 10.11
N ARG A 91 9.69 -9.85 10.13
CA ARG A 91 8.92 -10.69 9.23
C ARG A 91 7.57 -10.96 9.85
N LEU A 92 6.51 -10.65 9.13
CA LEU A 92 5.14 -10.84 9.54
C LEU A 92 4.48 -11.92 8.69
N VAL A 93 3.55 -12.64 9.30
CA VAL A 93 2.71 -13.63 8.64
C VAL A 93 1.27 -13.18 8.80
N ALA A 94 0.60 -12.95 7.68
CA ALA A 94 -0.80 -12.57 7.69
C ALA A 94 -1.70 -13.82 7.79
N SER A 95 -2.89 -13.64 8.36
CA SER A 95 -3.89 -14.69 8.39
C SER A 95 -4.23 -15.17 6.97
N PRO A 96 -4.32 -16.49 6.73
CA PRO A 96 -4.81 -17.02 5.45
C PRO A 96 -6.23 -16.56 5.10
N SER A 97 -7.04 -16.27 6.13
CA SER A 97 -8.41 -15.77 5.97
C SER A 97 -8.51 -14.26 5.79
N ALA A 98 -7.41 -13.52 5.84
CA ALA A 98 -7.42 -12.07 5.63
C ALA A 98 -8.00 -11.73 4.24
N ARG A 99 -8.97 -10.81 4.24
CA ARG A 99 -9.57 -10.28 3.02
C ARG A 99 -8.70 -9.17 2.49
N VAL A 100 -8.07 -9.39 1.35
CA VAL A 100 -7.16 -8.44 0.73
C VAL A 100 -7.71 -7.96 -0.60
N PHE A 101 -7.82 -6.65 -0.76
CA PHE A 101 -8.12 -6.03 -2.04
C PHE A 101 -6.81 -5.88 -2.83
N GLU A 102 -6.73 -6.56 -3.97
CA GLU A 102 -5.55 -6.48 -4.86
C GLU A 102 -5.72 -5.36 -5.87
N VAL A 103 -4.71 -4.51 -6.01
CA VAL A 103 -4.60 -3.48 -7.05
C VAL A 103 -3.52 -3.91 -8.04
N THR A 104 -3.96 -4.40 -9.19
CA THR A 104 -3.10 -4.91 -10.26
C THR A 104 -3.07 -3.99 -11.48
N GLY A 105 -3.92 -2.98 -11.52
CA GLY A 105 -4.03 -1.99 -12.59
C GLY A 105 -4.91 -0.80 -12.21
N PRO A 106 -5.03 0.19 -13.10
CA PRO A 106 -5.79 1.42 -12.84
C PRO A 106 -7.28 1.16 -12.62
N GLU A 107 -7.85 0.12 -13.22
CA GLU A 107 -9.25 -0.26 -13.04
C GLU A 107 -9.53 -0.77 -11.62
N ASP A 108 -8.57 -1.49 -11.00
CA ASP A 108 -8.72 -1.95 -9.63
C ASP A 108 -8.67 -0.77 -8.66
N TRP A 109 -7.74 0.16 -8.88
CA TRP A 109 -7.68 1.39 -8.10
C TRP A 109 -8.96 2.20 -8.24
N HIS A 110 -9.44 2.36 -9.47
CA HIS A 110 -10.69 3.05 -9.76
C HIS A 110 -11.88 2.36 -9.05
N ARG A 111 -11.97 1.03 -9.11
CA ARG A 111 -12.99 0.25 -8.41
C ARG A 111 -12.94 0.47 -6.89
N LEU A 112 -11.75 0.50 -6.28
CA LEU A 112 -11.60 0.79 -4.86
C LEU A 112 -12.13 2.18 -4.51
N CYS A 113 -11.72 3.21 -5.27
CA CYS A 113 -12.14 4.59 -5.04
C CYS A 113 -13.65 4.79 -5.22
N THR A 114 -14.25 4.17 -6.23
CA THR A 114 -15.69 4.30 -6.52
C THR A 114 -16.56 3.46 -5.59
N SER A 115 -16.06 2.32 -5.08
CA SER A 115 -16.79 1.53 -4.08
C SER A 115 -16.80 2.19 -2.69
N TYR A 116 -15.77 2.95 -2.38
CA TYR A 116 -15.60 3.63 -1.09
C TYR A 116 -15.21 5.10 -1.30
N PRO A 117 -16.07 5.92 -1.92
CA PRO A 117 -15.67 7.25 -2.33
C PRO A 117 -15.47 8.19 -1.14
N ALA A 118 -14.34 8.89 -1.16
CA ALA A 118 -14.12 10.15 -0.49
C ALA A 118 -13.75 11.17 -1.60
N GLY A 119 -14.53 12.23 -1.72
CA GLY A 119 -14.39 13.17 -2.83
C GLY A 119 -13.57 14.41 -2.48
N GLY A 120 -12.77 14.88 -3.43
CA GLY A 120 -12.19 16.21 -3.46
C GLY A 120 -13.10 17.24 -4.15
N GLU A 121 -12.85 18.54 -3.89
CA GLU A 121 -13.60 19.63 -4.54
C GLU A 121 -13.42 19.67 -6.06
N ASP A 122 -12.33 19.07 -6.56
CA ASP A 122 -11.98 18.98 -7.97
C ASP A 122 -12.62 17.77 -8.71
N GLY A 123 -13.48 17.01 -8.01
CA GLY A 123 -14.09 15.78 -8.53
C GLY A 123 -13.16 14.55 -8.48
N ARG A 124 -11.97 14.65 -7.87
CA ARG A 124 -11.11 13.50 -7.66
C ARG A 124 -11.69 12.60 -6.56
N LEU A 125 -11.73 11.31 -6.85
CA LEU A 125 -12.12 10.28 -5.90
C LEU A 125 -10.87 9.58 -5.33
N VAL A 126 -10.87 9.43 -4.02
CA VAL A 126 -9.87 8.64 -3.28
C VAL A 126 -10.61 7.65 -2.37
N PRO A 127 -9.96 6.60 -1.87
CA PRO A 127 -10.61 5.66 -0.98
C PRO A 127 -10.93 6.30 0.38
N HIS A 128 -12.15 6.13 0.85
CA HIS A 128 -12.53 6.39 2.24
C HIS A 128 -12.03 5.24 3.11
N TRP A 129 -10.81 5.33 3.61
CA TRP A 129 -10.09 4.23 4.23
C TRP A 129 -10.81 3.59 5.41
N SER A 130 -11.55 4.36 6.22
CA SER A 130 -12.37 3.80 7.31
C SER A 130 -13.49 2.90 6.79
N ARG A 131 -14.07 3.19 5.63
CA ARG A 131 -15.06 2.31 4.99
C ARG A 131 -14.40 1.10 4.35
N VAL A 132 -13.26 1.28 3.69
CA VAL A 132 -12.46 0.16 3.14
C VAL A 132 -12.14 -0.83 4.25
N ALA A 133 -11.76 -0.34 5.45
CA ALA A 133 -11.44 -1.18 6.60
C ALA A 133 -12.66 -1.97 7.17
N GLN A 134 -13.91 -1.63 6.83
CA GLN A 134 -15.07 -2.42 7.22
C GLN A 134 -15.16 -3.74 6.44
N ASP A 135 -14.75 -3.72 5.18
CA ASP A 135 -14.88 -4.87 4.28
C ASP A 135 -13.56 -5.60 4.03
N TRP A 136 -12.43 -4.89 4.12
CA TRP A 136 -11.11 -5.41 3.79
C TRP A 136 -10.15 -5.30 4.97
N ASP A 137 -9.35 -6.34 5.16
CA ASP A 137 -8.31 -6.35 6.18
C ASP A 137 -7.02 -5.67 5.68
N ALA A 138 -6.82 -5.67 4.36
CA ALA A 138 -5.70 -4.98 3.72
C ALA A 138 -6.00 -4.58 2.28
N VAL A 139 -5.20 -3.64 1.77
CA VAL A 139 -5.09 -3.33 0.33
C VAL A 139 -3.65 -3.59 -0.09
N HIS A 140 -3.47 -4.39 -1.13
CA HIS A 140 -2.18 -4.73 -1.71
C HIS A 140 -2.03 -4.12 -3.10
N LEU A 141 -1.04 -3.24 -3.26
CA LEU A 141 -0.64 -2.74 -4.56
C LEU A 141 0.53 -3.58 -5.08
N THR A 142 0.31 -4.33 -6.14
CA THR A 142 1.38 -5.07 -6.80
C THR A 142 2.34 -4.11 -7.50
N PHE A 143 3.59 -4.54 -7.73
CA PHE A 143 4.53 -3.70 -8.49
C PHE A 143 4.07 -3.47 -9.94
N GLY A 144 3.46 -4.47 -10.56
CA GLY A 144 2.83 -4.33 -11.88
C GLY A 144 1.67 -3.34 -11.85
N GLY A 145 0.83 -3.40 -10.81
CA GLY A 145 -0.26 -2.46 -10.58
C GLY A 145 0.23 -1.02 -10.42
N LEU A 146 1.31 -0.81 -9.65
CA LEU A 146 1.94 0.49 -9.51
C LEU A 146 2.40 1.04 -10.87
N LEU A 147 3.18 0.26 -11.63
CA LEU A 147 3.70 0.70 -12.93
C LEU A 147 2.61 0.98 -13.96
N ALA A 148 1.48 0.26 -13.88
CA ALA A 148 0.36 0.43 -14.79
C ALA A 148 -0.57 1.60 -14.41
N SER A 149 -0.61 1.95 -13.11
CA SER A 149 -1.63 2.85 -12.56
C SER A 149 -1.10 4.22 -12.16
N GLU A 150 0.21 4.34 -11.90
CA GLU A 150 0.77 5.61 -11.42
C GLU A 150 0.56 6.73 -12.45
N GLN A 151 -0.12 7.80 -12.01
CA GLN A 151 -0.49 8.96 -12.84
C GLN A 151 -1.40 8.61 -14.03
N VAL A 152 -2.07 7.46 -14.00
CA VAL A 152 -3.09 7.12 -15.00
C VAL A 152 -4.46 7.57 -14.48
N ARG A 153 -5.04 8.54 -15.17
CA ARG A 153 -6.35 9.07 -14.87
C ARG A 153 -7.45 8.20 -15.49
N VAL A 154 -8.40 7.78 -14.64
CA VAL A 154 -9.62 7.08 -15.07
C VAL A 154 -10.82 7.95 -14.74
N GLU A 155 -11.63 8.28 -15.74
CA GLU A 155 -12.79 9.15 -15.61
C GLU A 155 -14.09 8.36 -15.68
N THR A 156 -15.05 8.74 -14.84
CA THR A 156 -16.42 8.26 -14.87
C THR A 156 -17.39 9.42 -14.68
N ARG A 157 -18.70 9.13 -14.68
CA ARG A 157 -19.73 10.13 -14.38
C ARG A 157 -19.68 10.66 -12.95
N GLU A 158 -19.11 9.88 -12.02
CA GLU A 158 -19.07 10.21 -10.58
C GLU A 158 -17.81 11.00 -10.21
N GLY A 159 -16.83 11.07 -11.10
CA GLY A 159 -15.57 11.73 -10.88
C GLY A 159 -14.42 11.02 -11.57
N TRP A 160 -13.21 11.30 -11.14
CA TRP A 160 -12.00 10.70 -11.68
C TRP A 160 -11.08 10.17 -10.58
N THR A 161 -10.28 9.20 -10.92
CA THR A 161 -9.29 8.60 -10.01
C THR A 161 -7.93 8.59 -10.67
N GLU A 162 -6.91 8.71 -9.85
CA GLU A 162 -5.51 8.64 -10.25
C GLU A 162 -4.72 8.11 -9.06
N LEU A 163 -3.92 7.07 -9.26
CA LEU A 163 -3.03 6.55 -8.24
C LEU A 163 -1.71 7.31 -8.27
N TRP A 164 -1.27 7.83 -7.12
CA TRP A 164 0.03 8.44 -6.95
C TRP A 164 0.53 8.37 -5.51
N GLY A 165 1.82 8.59 -5.30
CA GLY A 165 2.40 8.58 -3.96
C GLY A 165 2.61 7.19 -3.36
N TRP A 166 2.50 6.12 -4.17
CA TRP A 166 2.89 4.78 -3.79
C TRP A 166 4.26 4.48 -4.41
N ASP A 167 5.28 4.37 -3.58
CA ASP A 167 6.68 4.39 -4.04
C ASP A 167 7.17 3.04 -4.56
N PHE A 168 6.53 1.95 -4.13
CA PHE A 168 6.87 0.57 -4.49
C PHE A 168 5.70 -0.39 -4.21
N GLU A 169 5.88 -1.68 -4.46
CA GLU A 169 4.94 -2.72 -4.03
C GLU A 169 4.74 -2.66 -2.53
N GLN A 170 3.50 -2.51 -2.11
CA GLN A 170 3.13 -2.36 -0.70
C GLN A 170 1.80 -3.03 -0.40
N THR A 171 1.72 -3.56 0.82
CA THR A 171 0.44 -3.91 1.45
C THR A 171 0.20 -2.98 2.62
N VAL A 172 -0.94 -2.32 2.66
CA VAL A 172 -1.41 -1.60 3.83
C VAL A 172 -2.44 -2.46 4.56
N TRP A 173 -2.10 -2.88 5.77
CA TRP A 173 -3.00 -3.59 6.67
C TRP A 173 -3.84 -2.59 7.44
N LEU A 174 -5.14 -2.71 7.34
CA LEU A 174 -6.12 -1.78 7.90
C LEU A 174 -6.70 -2.30 9.22
N ARG A 175 -6.60 -3.61 9.44
CA ARG A 175 -7.03 -4.31 10.65
C ARG A 175 -5.98 -5.31 11.08
N TRP A 176 -6.01 -5.64 12.39
CA TRP A 176 -5.12 -6.59 13.03
C TRP A 176 -5.87 -7.88 13.42
#